data_6b4fac6acc93ffedc8b179fde364b4df
#
_entry.id   6b4fac6acc93ffedc8b179fde364b4df
#
_cell.length_a   1.000
_cell.length_b   1.000
_cell.length_c   1.000
_cell.angle_alpha   90.00
_cell.angle_beta   90.00
_cell.angle_gamma   90.00
#
_symmetry.space_group_name_H-M   'P 1'
#
loop_
_entity.id
_entity.type
_entity.pdbx_description
1 polymer ?
#
loop_
_entity_poly.entity_id
_entity_poly.type
_entity_poly.pdbx_seq_one_letter_code
_entity_poly.pdbx_strand_id
1 'polypeptide(L)'
;DDFALFSQLASAQSLSTVARERNVAASHMSRSLARMEAQCGLRLMHRTTHSLSLTDEGEVFLEYAQRILAEHRQLQNSFASRSRSVAGTVRLSISQLLAEYVLIPGLGKLRALHPELKLDLHLDDRLVSMADEAVDIVVRAGVAPPQTAVARNLGSHGRALYASPGYLRKHGVPRTPADLQSHSLISNTASITHNQWDFADGKAVSTLAVQGQLRVNSSAAVVSL
;
A
#
# COMPACT_ATOMS: atom_id res chain seq x y z
N ASP A 1 -19.91 -10.99 -11.40
CA ASP A 1 -18.64 -11.49 -10.86
C ASP A 1 -18.66 -11.38 -9.33
N ASP A 2 -19.02 -12.50 -8.70
CA ASP A 2 -19.28 -12.60 -7.27
C ASP A 2 -18.00 -12.35 -6.44
N PHE A 3 -16.84 -12.79 -6.92
CA PHE A 3 -15.56 -12.57 -6.22
C PHE A 3 -15.17 -11.09 -6.14
N ALA A 4 -15.36 -10.34 -7.24
CA ALA A 4 -15.11 -8.90 -7.24
C ALA A 4 -16.09 -8.14 -6.35
N LEU A 5 -17.36 -8.57 -6.33
CA LEU A 5 -18.35 -8.01 -5.44
C LEU A 5 -18.00 -8.28 -3.97
N PHE A 6 -17.62 -9.51 -3.64
CA PHE A 6 -17.27 -9.87 -2.26
C PHE A 6 -16.05 -9.10 -1.76
N SER A 7 -15.01 -8.96 -2.60
CA SER A 7 -13.82 -8.16 -2.27
C SER A 7 -14.16 -6.68 -1.99
N GLN A 8 -15.10 -6.10 -2.75
CA GLN A 8 -15.58 -4.74 -2.48
C GLN A 8 -16.40 -4.66 -1.18
N LEU A 9 -17.25 -5.65 -0.90
CA LEU A 9 -18.03 -5.70 0.33
C LEU A 9 -17.12 -5.85 1.56
N ALA A 10 -16.06 -6.62 1.46
CA ALA A 10 -15.07 -6.81 2.52
C ALA A 10 -14.32 -5.52 2.87
N SER A 11 -14.08 -4.65 1.88
CA SER A 11 -13.40 -3.35 2.07
C SER A 11 -14.35 -2.24 2.53
N ALA A 12 -15.66 -2.45 2.39
CA ALA A 12 -16.66 -1.43 2.63
C ALA A 12 -17.24 -1.54 4.06
N GLN A 13 -17.57 -0.40 4.66
CA GLN A 13 -18.21 -0.35 5.97
C GLN A 13 -19.70 -0.73 5.94
N SER A 14 -20.33 -0.70 4.76
CA SER A 14 -21.76 -1.01 4.59
C SER A 14 -22.13 -1.46 3.19
N LEU A 15 -23.21 -2.26 3.09
CA LEU A 15 -23.82 -2.65 1.81
C LEU A 15 -24.28 -1.44 0.97
N SER A 16 -24.75 -0.38 1.64
CA SER A 16 -25.24 0.83 0.98
C SER A 16 -24.13 1.61 0.28
N THR A 17 -22.91 1.58 0.80
CA THR A 17 -21.74 2.21 0.19
C THR A 17 -21.44 1.53 -1.15
N VAL A 18 -21.30 0.21 -1.17
CA VAL A 18 -21.03 -0.55 -2.39
C VAL A 18 -22.17 -0.44 -3.41
N ALA A 19 -23.41 -0.45 -2.93
CA ALA A 19 -24.58 -0.28 -3.79
C ALA A 19 -24.55 1.07 -4.54
N ARG A 20 -24.19 2.14 -3.83
CA ARG A 20 -24.06 3.48 -4.41
C ARG A 20 -22.92 3.55 -5.43
N GLU A 21 -21.77 2.99 -5.12
CA GLU A 21 -20.61 2.93 -6.02
C GLU A 21 -20.92 2.16 -7.31
N ARG A 22 -21.72 1.11 -7.20
CA ARG A 22 -22.17 0.29 -8.36
C ARG A 22 -23.43 0.81 -9.04
N ASN A 23 -24.03 1.87 -8.54
CA ASN A 23 -25.29 2.44 -9.04
C ASN A 23 -26.43 1.42 -9.08
N VAL A 24 -26.58 0.64 -8.00
CA VAL A 24 -27.64 -0.37 -7.84
C VAL A 24 -28.32 -0.23 -6.48
N ALA A 25 -29.48 -0.87 -6.31
CA ALA A 25 -30.19 -0.86 -5.02
C ALA A 25 -29.44 -1.70 -3.96
N ALA A 26 -29.44 -1.25 -2.70
CA ALA A 26 -28.84 -1.98 -1.58
C ALA A 26 -29.41 -3.39 -1.40
N SER A 27 -30.70 -3.59 -1.73
CA SER A 27 -31.35 -4.90 -1.75
C SER A 27 -30.72 -5.87 -2.74
N HIS A 28 -30.13 -5.37 -3.83
CA HIS A 28 -29.41 -6.19 -4.80
C HIS A 28 -28.10 -6.72 -4.19
N MET A 29 -27.36 -5.88 -3.48
CA MET A 29 -26.14 -6.30 -2.78
C MET A 29 -26.44 -7.36 -1.72
N SER A 30 -27.49 -7.14 -0.92
CA SER A 30 -27.92 -8.10 0.10
C SER A 30 -28.31 -9.47 -0.50
N ARG A 31 -29.01 -9.47 -1.63
CA ARG A 31 -29.37 -10.73 -2.33
C ARG A 31 -28.15 -11.43 -2.94
N SER A 32 -27.22 -10.67 -3.51
CA SER A 32 -25.98 -11.23 -4.08
C SER A 32 -25.13 -11.88 -2.99
N LEU A 33 -24.96 -11.21 -1.84
CA LEU A 33 -24.25 -11.80 -0.70
C LEU A 33 -24.95 -13.04 -0.15
N ALA A 34 -26.27 -12.99 0.01
CA ALA A 34 -27.06 -14.16 0.45
C ALA A 34 -26.94 -15.35 -0.51
N ARG A 35 -26.87 -15.09 -1.82
CA ARG A 35 -26.66 -16.14 -2.82
C ARG A 35 -25.26 -16.76 -2.68
N MET A 36 -24.22 -15.97 -2.50
CA MET A 36 -22.85 -16.48 -2.28
C MET A 36 -22.77 -17.32 -0.99
N GLU A 37 -23.34 -16.85 0.11
CA GLU A 37 -23.41 -17.59 1.37
C GLU A 37 -24.18 -18.91 1.21
N ALA A 38 -25.30 -18.92 0.46
CA ALA A 38 -26.07 -20.12 0.20
C ALA A 38 -25.29 -21.13 -0.67
N GLN A 39 -24.51 -20.67 -1.65
CA GLN A 39 -23.68 -21.55 -2.48
C GLN A 39 -22.54 -22.19 -1.69
N CYS A 40 -21.96 -21.49 -0.72
CA CYS A 40 -20.92 -22.01 0.15
C CYS A 40 -21.48 -22.82 1.33
N GLY A 41 -22.75 -22.68 1.66
CA GLY A 41 -23.35 -23.23 2.86
C GLY A 41 -22.87 -22.61 4.16
N LEU A 42 -22.21 -21.47 4.10
CA LEU A 42 -21.55 -20.80 5.22
C LEU A 42 -21.93 -19.32 5.24
N ARG A 43 -21.91 -18.71 6.42
CA ARG A 43 -21.98 -17.27 6.53
C ARG A 43 -20.59 -16.68 6.32
N LEU A 44 -20.51 -15.71 5.40
CA LEU A 44 -19.26 -15.04 5.05
C LEU A 44 -19.14 -13.66 5.70
N MET A 45 -20.27 -13.04 6.09
CA MET A 45 -20.26 -11.73 6.71
C MET A 45 -21.22 -11.64 7.89
N HIS A 46 -20.76 -11.00 8.96
CA HIS A 46 -21.62 -10.51 10.05
C HIS A 46 -22.32 -9.25 9.59
N ARG A 47 -23.62 -9.20 9.76
CA ARG A 47 -24.47 -8.05 9.43
C ARG A 47 -25.12 -7.52 10.67
N THR A 48 -24.89 -6.28 10.99
CA THR A 48 -25.70 -5.51 11.94
C THR A 48 -26.38 -4.38 11.18
N THR A 49 -27.28 -3.67 11.83
CA THR A 49 -27.94 -2.49 11.25
C THR A 49 -26.95 -1.36 10.92
N HIS A 50 -25.73 -1.41 11.47
CA HIS A 50 -24.75 -0.31 11.37
C HIS A 50 -23.37 -0.73 10.88
N SER A 51 -23.09 -2.03 10.77
CA SER A 51 -21.75 -2.52 10.38
C SER A 51 -21.80 -3.80 9.54
N LEU A 52 -20.80 -3.95 8.70
CA LEU A 52 -20.52 -5.13 7.92
C LEU A 52 -19.07 -5.55 8.26
N SER A 53 -18.87 -6.80 8.68
CA SER A 53 -17.55 -7.36 8.96
C SER A 53 -17.46 -8.81 8.49
N LEU A 54 -16.27 -9.29 8.21
CA LEU A 54 -16.05 -10.67 7.81
C LEU A 54 -16.27 -11.64 8.98
N THR A 55 -16.68 -12.87 8.67
CA THR A 55 -16.53 -14.04 9.54
C THR A 55 -15.16 -14.66 9.28
N ASP A 56 -14.72 -15.63 10.09
CA ASP A 56 -13.49 -16.39 9.84
C ASP A 56 -13.53 -17.09 8.47
N GLU A 57 -14.70 -17.64 8.10
CA GLU A 57 -14.93 -18.21 6.78
C GLU A 57 -14.94 -17.15 5.67
N GLY A 58 -15.39 -15.94 5.99
CA GLY A 58 -15.35 -14.79 5.10
C GLY A 58 -13.94 -14.32 4.80
N GLU A 59 -13.04 -14.36 5.78
CA GLU A 59 -11.62 -14.05 5.58
C GLU A 59 -10.97 -15.08 4.63
N VAL A 60 -11.22 -16.37 4.85
CA VAL A 60 -10.75 -17.43 3.97
C VAL A 60 -11.32 -17.26 2.56
N PHE A 61 -12.63 -16.98 2.45
CA PHE A 61 -13.25 -16.75 1.14
C PHE A 61 -12.65 -15.54 0.42
N LEU A 62 -12.36 -14.46 1.15
CA LEU A 62 -11.74 -13.26 0.60
C LEU A 62 -10.36 -13.55 0.02
N GLU A 63 -9.52 -14.29 0.75
CA GLU A 63 -8.19 -14.68 0.28
C GLU A 63 -8.28 -15.44 -1.05
N TYR A 64 -9.16 -16.45 -1.14
CA TYR A 64 -9.34 -17.20 -2.38
C TYR A 64 -9.96 -16.35 -3.50
N ALA A 65 -10.92 -15.49 -3.19
CA ALA A 65 -11.54 -14.59 -4.16
C ALA A 65 -10.50 -13.65 -4.79
N GLN A 66 -9.61 -13.10 -3.98
CA GLN A 66 -8.52 -12.23 -4.44
C GLN A 66 -7.52 -12.99 -5.32
N ARG A 67 -7.17 -14.23 -4.95
CA ARG A 67 -6.29 -15.08 -5.77
C ARG A 67 -6.92 -15.39 -7.13
N ILE A 68 -8.18 -15.78 -7.17
CA ILE A 68 -8.92 -16.04 -8.42
C ILE A 68 -8.95 -14.79 -9.31
N LEU A 69 -9.22 -13.63 -8.73
CA LEU A 69 -9.22 -12.36 -9.46
C LEU A 69 -7.83 -11.98 -9.98
N ALA A 70 -6.77 -12.30 -9.24
CA ALA A 70 -5.39 -12.10 -9.69
C ALA A 70 -5.04 -13.01 -10.86
N GLU A 71 -5.36 -14.30 -10.78
CA GLU A 71 -5.15 -15.27 -11.85
C GLU A 71 -5.96 -14.92 -13.11
N HIS A 72 -7.22 -14.51 -12.95
CA HIS A 72 -8.05 -14.04 -14.06
C HIS A 72 -7.43 -12.81 -14.77
N ARG A 73 -6.90 -11.86 -14.01
CA ARG A 73 -6.18 -10.70 -14.56
C ARG A 73 -4.89 -11.12 -15.28
N GLN A 74 -4.14 -12.07 -14.70
CA GLN A 74 -2.94 -12.60 -15.32
C GLN A 74 -3.24 -13.29 -16.65
N LEU A 75 -4.32 -14.06 -16.71
CA LEU A 75 -4.80 -14.68 -17.94
C LEU A 75 -5.14 -13.62 -19.01
N GLN A 76 -5.91 -12.58 -18.64
CA GLN A 76 -6.23 -11.47 -19.55
C GLN A 76 -4.96 -10.77 -20.05
N ASN A 77 -4.00 -10.51 -19.18
CA ASN A 77 -2.72 -9.89 -19.53
C ASN A 77 -1.87 -10.80 -20.45
N SER A 78 -1.93 -12.12 -20.26
CA SER A 78 -1.22 -13.07 -21.14
C SER A 78 -1.75 -13.07 -22.57
N PHE A 79 -3.03 -12.79 -22.76
CA PHE A 79 -3.63 -12.62 -24.09
C PHE A 79 -3.37 -11.22 -24.67
N ALA A 80 -3.38 -10.19 -23.83
CA ALA A 80 -3.05 -8.83 -24.26
C ALA A 80 -1.58 -8.70 -24.72
N SER A 81 -0.66 -9.49 -24.15
CA SER A 81 0.74 -9.51 -24.57
C SER A 81 0.97 -10.09 -25.97
N ARG A 82 -0.01 -10.78 -26.52
CA ARG A 82 -0.01 -11.23 -27.94
C ARG A 82 -0.48 -10.13 -28.91
N SER A 83 -1.15 -9.10 -28.42
CA SER A 83 -1.45 -7.89 -29.17
C SER A 83 -0.25 -6.92 -29.02
N ARG A 84 0.21 -6.33 -30.11
CA ARG A 84 1.39 -5.44 -30.14
C ARG A 84 1.22 -4.14 -29.33
N SER A 85 0.06 -3.86 -28.76
CA SER A 85 -0.21 -2.69 -27.93
C SER A 85 -0.26 -3.05 -26.45
N VAL A 86 0.44 -2.27 -25.62
CA VAL A 86 0.35 -2.34 -24.16
C VAL A 86 -0.89 -1.54 -23.75
N ALA A 87 -1.96 -2.28 -23.43
CA ALA A 87 -3.26 -1.70 -23.08
C ALA A 87 -3.78 -2.30 -21.77
N GLY A 88 -4.68 -1.59 -21.10
CA GLY A 88 -5.32 -2.06 -19.86
C GLY A 88 -4.96 -1.18 -18.65
N THR A 89 -5.37 -1.61 -17.46
CA THR A 89 -5.14 -0.86 -16.22
C THR A 89 -4.12 -1.56 -15.35
N VAL A 90 -3.09 -0.85 -14.93
CA VAL A 90 -2.09 -1.29 -13.94
C VAL A 90 -2.30 -0.50 -12.65
N ARG A 91 -2.53 -1.21 -11.56
CA ARG A 91 -2.65 -0.66 -10.20
C ARG A 91 -1.31 -0.76 -9.50
N LEU A 92 -0.78 0.37 -9.13
CA LEU A 92 0.54 0.50 -8.53
C LEU A 92 0.42 1.11 -7.13
N SER A 93 0.89 0.40 -6.11
CA SER A 93 1.09 0.97 -4.78
C SER A 93 2.55 1.39 -4.60
N ILE A 94 2.77 2.66 -4.26
CA ILE A 94 4.11 3.25 -4.16
C ILE A 94 4.13 4.27 -3.02
N SER A 95 5.28 4.41 -2.33
CA SER A 95 5.42 5.46 -1.33
C SER A 95 5.36 6.85 -1.96
N GLN A 96 4.80 7.81 -1.23
CA GLN A 96 4.55 9.15 -1.76
C GLN A 96 5.82 9.82 -2.33
N LEU A 97 6.93 9.79 -1.61
CA LEU A 97 8.19 10.39 -2.08
C LEU A 97 8.73 9.71 -3.34
N LEU A 98 8.67 8.38 -3.42
CA LEU A 98 9.09 7.68 -4.64
C LEU A 98 8.17 8.01 -5.82
N ALA A 99 6.88 8.19 -5.58
CA ALA A 99 5.97 8.63 -6.63
C ALA A 99 6.33 10.02 -7.12
N GLU A 100 6.46 10.99 -6.24
CA GLU A 100 6.72 12.40 -6.59
C GLU A 100 8.06 12.62 -7.29
N TYR A 101 9.13 12.00 -6.77
CA TYR A 101 10.48 12.28 -7.27
C TYR A 101 10.99 11.30 -8.31
N VAL A 102 10.41 10.11 -8.44
CA VAL A 102 10.90 9.08 -9.36
C VAL A 102 9.87 8.72 -10.43
N LEU A 103 8.63 8.41 -10.04
CA LEU A 103 7.63 7.90 -10.99
C LEU A 103 6.99 9.02 -11.80
N ILE A 104 6.43 10.04 -11.14
CA ILE A 104 5.64 11.10 -11.78
C ILE A 104 6.43 11.84 -12.87
N PRO A 105 7.71 12.17 -12.69
CA PRO A 105 8.50 12.80 -13.76
C PRO A 105 8.61 11.95 -15.04
N GLY A 106 8.53 10.62 -14.90
CA GLY A 106 8.59 9.68 -16.04
C GLY A 106 7.23 9.39 -16.71
N LEU A 107 6.11 9.76 -16.09
CA LEU A 107 4.78 9.37 -16.57
C LEU A 107 4.44 9.96 -17.94
N GLY A 108 4.89 11.17 -18.25
CA GLY A 108 4.68 11.78 -19.56
C GLY A 108 5.27 10.92 -20.69
N LYS A 109 6.49 10.44 -20.50
CA LYS A 109 7.17 9.55 -21.45
C LYS A 109 6.48 8.18 -21.56
N LEU A 110 6.08 7.61 -20.44
CA LEU A 110 5.38 6.32 -20.39
C LEU A 110 4.05 6.39 -21.15
N ARG A 111 3.26 7.46 -20.95
CA ARG A 111 1.98 7.67 -21.64
C ARG A 111 2.15 7.89 -23.15
N ALA A 112 3.21 8.57 -23.55
CA ALA A 112 3.51 8.77 -24.98
C ALA A 112 3.86 7.44 -25.67
N LEU A 113 4.56 6.53 -24.98
CA LEU A 113 4.94 5.21 -25.49
C LEU A 113 3.76 4.22 -25.49
N HIS A 114 2.86 4.34 -24.50
CA HIS A 114 1.76 3.41 -24.27
C HIS A 114 0.45 4.16 -24.01
N PRO A 115 -0.17 4.77 -25.04
CA PRO A 115 -1.35 5.64 -24.88
C PRO A 115 -2.60 4.92 -24.36
N GLU A 116 -2.69 3.59 -24.56
CA GLU A 116 -3.81 2.78 -24.09
C GLU A 116 -3.61 2.23 -22.66
N LEU A 117 -2.44 2.46 -22.05
CA LEU A 117 -2.15 2.07 -20.68
C LEU A 117 -2.82 3.04 -19.72
N LYS A 118 -3.64 2.52 -18.82
CA LYS A 118 -4.22 3.23 -17.68
C LYS A 118 -3.42 2.90 -16.41
N LEU A 119 -3.09 3.92 -15.65
CA LEU A 119 -2.40 3.76 -14.36
C LEU A 119 -3.32 4.21 -13.24
N ASP A 120 -3.45 3.35 -12.25
CA ASP A 120 -4.15 3.62 -11.00
C ASP A 120 -3.09 3.63 -9.89
N LEU A 121 -2.81 4.82 -9.33
CA LEU A 121 -1.71 5.03 -8.39
C LEU A 121 -2.24 5.18 -6.97
N HIS A 122 -1.86 4.26 -6.11
CA HIS A 122 -2.11 4.29 -4.69
C HIS A 122 -0.85 4.78 -3.95
N LEU A 123 -0.91 6.01 -3.44
CA LEU A 123 0.21 6.63 -2.73
C LEU A 123 0.06 6.38 -1.23
N ASP A 124 0.79 5.41 -0.71
CA ASP A 124 0.78 5.07 0.72
C ASP A 124 2.18 4.68 1.19
N ASP A 125 2.59 5.20 2.33
CA ASP A 125 3.88 4.85 2.96
C ASP A 125 3.80 3.60 3.82
N ARG A 126 2.59 3.10 4.13
CA ARG A 126 2.40 1.87 4.88
C ARG A 126 2.79 0.66 4.04
N LEU A 127 3.25 -0.39 4.73
CA LEU A 127 3.38 -1.72 4.15
C LEU A 127 1.99 -2.32 3.97
N VAL A 128 1.59 -2.44 2.73
CA VAL A 128 0.31 -3.05 2.35
C VAL A 128 0.56 -4.43 1.76
N SER A 129 -0.33 -5.36 2.04
CA SER A 129 -0.36 -6.64 1.34
C SER A 129 -0.87 -6.45 -0.08
N MET A 130 -0.20 -7.04 -1.07
CA MET A 130 -0.66 -7.02 -2.46
C MET A 130 -2.06 -7.63 -2.60
N ALA A 131 -2.37 -8.62 -1.76
CA ALA A 131 -3.66 -9.29 -1.76
C ALA A 131 -4.77 -8.36 -1.23
N ASP A 132 -4.51 -7.63 -0.14
CA ASP A 132 -5.52 -6.80 0.52
C ASP A 132 -5.93 -5.57 -0.33
N GLU A 133 -5.01 -5.01 -1.11
CA GLU A 133 -5.27 -3.81 -1.92
C GLU A 133 -5.56 -4.10 -3.39
N ALA A 134 -5.58 -5.36 -3.81
CA ALA A 134 -5.81 -5.74 -5.21
C ALA A 134 -4.92 -4.96 -6.20
N VAL A 135 -3.64 -4.70 -5.83
CA VAL A 135 -2.65 -4.02 -6.66
C VAL A 135 -1.84 -5.02 -7.48
N ASP A 136 -1.42 -4.60 -8.67
CA ASP A 136 -0.63 -5.43 -9.58
C ASP A 136 0.87 -5.30 -9.29
N ILE A 137 1.31 -4.12 -8.82
CA ILE A 137 2.72 -3.83 -8.52
C ILE A 137 2.81 -3.05 -7.20
N VAL A 138 3.77 -3.43 -6.35
CA VAL A 138 4.13 -2.68 -5.15
C VAL A 138 5.57 -2.21 -5.26
N VAL A 139 5.80 -0.91 -5.10
CA VAL A 139 7.14 -0.32 -5.04
C VAL A 139 7.42 0.18 -3.64
N ARG A 140 8.40 -0.38 -2.98
CA ARG A 140 8.78 -0.01 -1.61
C ARG A 140 10.29 0.06 -1.47
N ALA A 141 10.74 0.87 -0.52
CA ALA A 141 12.15 0.99 -0.17
C ALA A 141 12.43 0.37 1.21
N GLY A 142 13.53 -0.36 1.34
CA GLY A 142 14.02 -0.89 2.61
C GLY A 142 13.18 -2.02 3.21
N VAL A 143 12.42 -2.74 2.40
CA VAL A 143 11.57 -3.85 2.82
C VAL A 143 11.94 -5.12 2.06
N ALA A 144 12.04 -6.23 2.78
CA ALA A 144 12.19 -7.53 2.15
C ALA A 144 10.87 -7.93 1.48
N PRO A 145 10.91 -8.42 0.22
CA PRO A 145 9.69 -8.89 -0.45
C PRO A 145 9.17 -10.17 0.22
N PRO A 146 7.84 -10.38 0.24
CA PRO A 146 7.28 -11.64 0.70
C PRO A 146 7.71 -12.79 -0.22
N GLN A 147 7.84 -14.00 0.33
CA GLN A 147 8.28 -15.18 -0.43
C GLN A 147 7.35 -15.55 -1.58
N THR A 148 6.10 -15.11 -1.53
CA THR A 148 5.06 -15.37 -2.54
C THR A 148 5.07 -14.38 -3.71
N ALA A 149 5.91 -13.34 -3.66
CA ALA A 149 5.97 -12.32 -4.70
C ALA A 149 7.24 -12.41 -5.53
N VAL A 150 7.11 -12.11 -6.83
CA VAL A 150 8.28 -11.90 -7.70
C VAL A 150 8.80 -10.50 -7.44
N ALA A 151 10.04 -10.41 -6.93
CA ALA A 151 10.67 -9.14 -6.62
C ALA A 151 11.77 -8.78 -7.61
N ARG A 152 11.84 -7.51 -7.97
CA ARG A 152 12.90 -6.94 -8.77
C ARG A 152 13.53 -5.76 -8.03
N ASN A 153 14.84 -5.82 -7.85
CA ASN A 153 15.58 -4.66 -7.32
C ASN A 153 15.68 -3.57 -8.42
N LEU A 154 15.15 -2.38 -8.11
CA LEU A 154 15.19 -1.21 -9.00
C LEU A 154 16.36 -0.28 -8.71
N GLY A 155 17.02 -0.42 -7.56
CA GLY A 155 18.14 0.40 -7.14
C GLY A 155 18.32 0.42 -5.63
N SER A 156 19.22 1.27 -5.17
CA SER A 156 19.48 1.52 -3.75
C SER A 156 19.45 3.00 -3.45
N HIS A 157 19.09 3.35 -2.23
CA HIS A 157 19.14 4.72 -1.73
C HIS A 157 19.76 4.76 -0.34
N GLY A 158 20.45 5.84 -0.03
CA GLY A 158 20.94 6.13 1.31
C GLY A 158 19.85 6.75 2.18
N ARG A 159 19.95 6.57 3.49
CA ARG A 159 19.20 7.33 4.49
C ARG A 159 20.14 8.27 5.20
N ALA A 160 19.66 9.45 5.54
CA ALA A 160 20.42 10.42 6.32
C ALA A 160 19.47 11.20 7.24
N LEU A 161 20.05 11.74 8.30
CA LEU A 161 19.35 12.69 9.16
C LEU A 161 19.41 14.08 8.54
N TYR A 162 18.29 14.78 8.64
CA TYR A 162 18.17 16.16 8.18
C TYR A 162 17.60 17.02 9.28
N ALA A 163 18.06 18.27 9.32
CA ALA A 163 17.49 19.29 10.20
C ALA A 163 17.61 20.65 9.54
N SER A 164 16.69 21.56 9.87
CA SER A 164 16.76 22.91 9.34
C SER A 164 17.98 23.66 9.89
N PRO A 165 18.58 24.59 9.11
CA PRO A 165 19.68 25.41 9.61
C PRO A 165 19.29 26.23 10.85
N GLY A 166 18.02 26.65 10.95
CA GLY A 166 17.49 27.37 12.10
C GLY A 166 17.51 26.51 13.36
N TYR A 167 17.09 25.27 13.26
CA TYR A 167 17.13 24.31 14.36
C TYR A 167 18.57 24.07 14.84
N LEU A 168 19.48 23.79 13.90
CA LEU A 168 20.88 23.49 14.23
C LEU A 168 21.60 24.66 14.86
N ARG A 169 21.30 25.92 14.47
CA ARG A 169 21.86 27.12 15.16
C ARG A 169 21.41 27.22 16.60
N LYS A 170 20.20 26.81 16.92
CA LYS A 170 19.62 26.89 18.25
C LYS A 170 20.02 25.73 19.17
N HIS A 171 20.11 24.52 18.62
CA HIS A 171 20.26 23.29 19.40
C HIS A 171 21.63 22.60 19.21
N GLY A 172 22.46 23.10 18.32
CA GLY A 172 23.75 22.48 17.95
C GLY A 172 23.60 21.43 16.89
N VAL A 173 24.75 20.97 16.40
CA VAL A 173 24.85 19.89 15.38
C VAL A 173 25.22 18.60 16.10
N PRO A 174 24.39 17.55 16.08
CA PRO A 174 24.75 16.26 16.64
C PRO A 174 25.93 15.65 15.85
N ARG A 175 26.92 15.15 16.55
CA ARG A 175 28.11 14.53 15.94
C ARG A 175 28.13 13.01 16.07
N THR A 176 27.42 12.49 17.05
CA THR A 176 27.28 11.07 17.32
C THR A 176 25.81 10.68 17.41
N PRO A 177 25.47 9.40 17.19
CA PRO A 177 24.11 8.93 17.41
C PRO A 177 23.60 9.19 18.83
N ALA A 178 24.47 9.15 19.84
CA ALA A 178 24.08 9.41 21.23
C ALA A 178 23.61 10.85 21.48
N ASP A 179 24.13 11.82 20.74
CA ASP A 179 23.76 13.23 20.87
C ASP A 179 22.27 13.44 20.52
N LEU A 180 21.68 12.57 19.68
CA LEU A 180 20.28 12.64 19.26
C LEU A 180 19.29 12.51 20.42
N GLN A 181 19.71 11.95 21.54
CA GLN A 181 18.86 11.84 22.75
C GLN A 181 18.51 13.20 23.34
N SER A 182 19.33 14.22 23.09
CA SER A 182 19.09 15.60 23.52
C SER A 182 18.37 16.47 22.47
N HIS A 183 18.06 15.91 21.29
CA HIS A 183 17.40 16.60 20.20
C HIS A 183 15.92 16.27 20.08
N SER A 184 15.15 17.21 19.53
CA SER A 184 13.76 16.95 19.12
C SER A 184 13.74 16.14 17.85
N LEU A 185 13.16 14.94 17.89
CA LEU A 185 13.14 14.01 16.77
C LEU A 185 11.74 13.87 16.18
N ILE A 186 11.69 13.70 14.85
CA ILE A 186 10.48 13.38 14.10
C ILE A 186 10.57 11.93 13.64
N SER A 187 9.59 11.10 14.01
CA SER A 187 9.54 9.69 13.64
C SER A 187 8.48 9.42 12.58
N ASN A 188 8.84 8.64 11.54
CA ASN A 188 7.87 8.14 10.55
C ASN A 188 7.27 6.81 11.01
N THR A 189 6.02 6.84 11.48
CA THR A 189 5.33 5.66 12.03
C THR A 189 4.81 4.69 10.96
N ALA A 190 4.92 5.01 9.67
CA ALA A 190 4.68 4.04 8.59
C ALA A 190 5.74 2.92 8.58
N SER A 191 6.93 3.16 9.12
CA SER A 191 7.95 2.13 9.29
C SER A 191 7.72 1.31 10.55
N ILE A 192 7.85 -0.01 10.47
CA ILE A 192 7.76 -0.93 11.64
C ILE A 192 8.86 -0.60 12.66
N THR A 193 10.05 -0.20 12.18
CA THR A 193 11.20 0.15 13.02
C THR A 193 11.32 1.65 13.28
N HIS A 194 10.21 2.38 13.30
CA HIS A 194 10.19 3.84 13.43
C HIS A 194 10.85 4.36 14.72
N ASN A 195 10.98 3.53 15.73
CA ASN A 195 11.60 3.83 17.02
C ASN A 195 13.03 3.26 17.15
N GLN A 196 13.59 2.68 16.10
CA GLN A 196 14.95 2.15 16.06
C GLN A 196 15.66 2.66 14.81
N TRP A 197 16.74 3.39 15.00
CA TRP A 197 17.52 3.96 13.91
C TRP A 197 18.89 3.33 13.86
N ASP A 198 19.22 2.76 12.70
CA ASP A 198 20.51 2.13 12.46
C ASP A 198 21.47 3.13 11.83
N PHE A 199 22.64 3.24 12.43
CA PHE A 199 23.74 4.07 11.95
C PHE A 199 24.90 3.19 11.52
N ALA A 200 25.38 3.39 10.30
CA ALA A 200 26.55 2.69 9.76
C ALA A 200 27.81 3.56 9.92
N ASP A 201 28.84 3.00 10.53
CA ASP A 201 30.19 3.54 10.56
C ASP A 201 31.16 2.49 10.01
N GLY A 202 31.48 2.62 8.73
CA GLY A 202 32.20 1.59 7.99
C GLY A 202 31.45 0.26 7.96
N LYS A 203 32.00 -0.79 8.61
CA LYS A 203 31.38 -2.12 8.73
C LYS A 203 30.55 -2.29 9.99
N ALA A 204 30.66 -1.38 10.95
CA ALA A 204 29.89 -1.43 12.20
C ALA A 204 28.51 -0.78 12.00
N VAL A 205 27.49 -1.44 12.55
CA VAL A 205 26.14 -0.89 12.61
C VAL A 205 25.77 -0.75 14.09
N SER A 206 25.38 0.46 14.48
CA SER A 206 24.84 0.72 15.82
C SER A 206 23.37 1.11 15.72
N THR A 207 22.53 0.53 16.56
CA THR A 207 21.10 0.83 16.62
C THR A 207 20.83 1.73 17.82
N LEU A 208 20.17 2.85 17.57
CA LEU A 208 19.71 3.78 18.60
C LEU A 208 18.18 3.67 18.74
N ALA A 209 17.71 3.45 19.97
CA ALA A 209 16.30 3.59 20.30
C ALA A 209 15.94 5.06 20.35
N VAL A 210 14.94 5.48 19.57
CA VAL A 210 14.52 6.88 19.46
C VAL A 210 13.06 7.03 19.89
N GLN A 211 12.76 8.16 20.54
CA GLN A 211 11.39 8.57 20.83
C GLN A 211 11.16 9.93 20.17
N GLY A 212 10.51 9.91 19.00
CA GLY A 212 10.14 11.14 18.33
C GLY A 212 9.07 11.89 19.13
N GLN A 213 9.32 13.16 19.44
CA GLN A 213 8.33 14.05 20.05
C GLN A 213 7.19 14.36 19.08
N LEU A 214 7.48 14.35 17.78
CA LEU A 214 6.51 14.41 16.70
C LEU A 214 6.53 13.09 15.93
N ARG A 215 5.34 12.54 15.72
CA ARG A 215 5.17 11.26 15.04
C ARG A 215 4.19 11.43 13.88
N VAL A 216 4.60 11.05 12.68
CA VAL A 216 3.80 11.15 11.46
C VAL A 216 3.90 9.83 10.67
N ASN A 217 2.91 9.52 9.87
CA ASN A 217 2.87 8.32 9.05
C ASN A 217 3.11 8.60 7.56
N SER A 218 3.64 9.77 7.23
CA SER A 218 3.93 10.20 5.86
C SER A 218 5.37 10.67 5.75
N SER A 219 6.13 10.07 4.84
CA SER A 219 7.50 10.46 4.54
C SER A 219 7.58 11.89 3.98
N ALA A 220 6.58 12.32 3.21
CA ALA A 220 6.50 13.69 2.70
C ALA A 220 6.31 14.70 3.83
N ALA A 221 5.47 14.38 4.82
CA ALA A 221 5.29 15.22 6.00
C ALA A 221 6.59 15.34 6.83
N VAL A 222 7.36 14.23 6.97
CA VAL A 222 8.67 14.27 7.66
C VAL A 222 9.62 15.27 6.99
N VAL A 223 9.63 15.34 5.67
CA VAL A 223 10.51 16.25 4.91
C VAL A 223 10.05 17.71 5.01
N SER A 224 8.74 17.93 5.20
CA SER A 224 8.16 19.29 5.26
C SER A 224 8.24 19.93 6.64
N LEU A 225 8.48 19.13 7.70
CA LEU A 225 8.54 19.58 9.11
C LEU A 225 9.96 19.97 9.53
#